data_4664be8d1d374566e919c3af52be6a96
#
_entry.id   4664be8d1d374566e919c3af52be6a96
#
_cell.length_a   1.000
_cell.length_b   1.000
_cell.length_c   1.000
_cell.angle_alpha   90.00
_cell.angle_beta   90.00
_cell.angle_gamma   90.00
#
_symmetry.space_group_name_H-M   'P 1'
#
loop_
_entity.id
_entity.type
_entity.pdbx_description
1 polymer ?
#
loop_
_entity_poly.entity_id
_entity_poly.type
_entity_poly.pdbx_seq_one_letter_code
_entity_poly.pdbx_strand_id
1 'polypeptide(L)'
;MKLYSVVIMAVVIAGCSSAAPTIQEGPEAEVSFDGLHKIDHARFASAWADPSIDFSRYSKVIPGGAEFQFRTVEETPGTTRARSSASEFWISDANREKLVELTSTIFAEELANSTRFEVTDTRGDDVLILRGAMHDIVSNVPPDIVGRGEIYLSKVGEVTIVIEAIDSMSNKIIFRAAERRAAERVGQTAVHSTSVTTWAEVRRLVRRWATTLREGLDSIPGGE
;
A
#
# COMPACT_ATOMS: atom_id res chain seq x y z
N MET A 1 51.83 -7.78 -45.06
CA MET A 1 51.38 -7.25 -43.77
C MET A 1 49.86 -6.97 -43.86
N LYS A 2 49.03 -7.81 -43.25
CA LYS A 2 47.53 -7.65 -43.21
C LYS A 2 47.18 -7.03 -41.86
N LEU A 3 46.71 -5.80 -41.85
CA LEU A 3 46.10 -5.15 -40.66
C LEU A 3 44.71 -5.72 -40.44
N TYR A 4 44.50 -6.35 -39.29
CA TYR A 4 43.16 -6.70 -38.81
C TYR A 4 42.64 -5.54 -37.97
N SER A 5 41.60 -4.85 -38.52
CA SER A 5 40.80 -3.87 -37.73
C SER A 5 39.91 -4.59 -36.77
N VAL A 6 40.17 -4.46 -35.46
CA VAL A 6 39.28 -4.93 -34.38
C VAL A 6 38.23 -3.86 -34.13
N VAL A 7 36.99 -4.10 -34.55
CA VAL A 7 35.83 -3.26 -34.21
C VAL A 7 35.36 -3.67 -32.79
N ILE A 8 35.62 -2.78 -31.83
CA ILE A 8 35.08 -2.90 -30.46
C ILE A 8 33.66 -2.39 -30.50
N MET A 9 32.70 -3.33 -30.45
CA MET A 9 31.26 -3.05 -30.31
C MET A 9 30.97 -2.72 -28.86
N ALA A 10 30.83 -1.45 -28.50
CA ALA A 10 30.42 -1.00 -27.18
C ALA A 10 28.93 -1.31 -26.99
N VAL A 11 28.63 -2.33 -26.19
CA VAL A 11 27.25 -2.63 -25.75
C VAL A 11 26.88 -1.62 -24.68
N VAL A 12 26.06 -0.64 -25.05
CA VAL A 12 25.42 0.30 -24.11
C VAL A 12 24.30 -0.46 -23.38
N ILE A 13 24.56 -0.90 -22.16
CA ILE A 13 23.54 -1.45 -21.27
C ILE A 13 22.72 -0.26 -20.77
N ALA A 14 21.57 0.00 -21.43
CA ALA A 14 20.55 0.91 -20.91
C ALA A 14 19.91 0.25 -19.68
N GLY A 15 20.47 0.50 -18.51
CA GLY A 15 19.84 0.16 -17.24
C GLY A 15 18.58 1.00 -17.10
N CYS A 16 17.41 0.36 -16.99
CA CYS A 16 16.18 1.02 -16.53
C CYS A 16 16.37 1.41 -15.06
N SER A 17 16.97 2.56 -14.78
CA SER A 17 16.91 3.14 -13.44
C SER A 17 15.54 3.81 -13.31
N SER A 18 14.69 3.31 -12.43
CA SER A 18 13.50 4.07 -12.01
C SER A 18 13.97 5.38 -11.38
N ALA A 19 13.40 6.50 -11.83
CA ALA A 19 13.72 7.80 -11.26
C ALA A 19 13.43 7.83 -9.76
N ALA A 20 14.27 8.51 -8.99
CA ALA A 20 14.06 8.69 -7.56
C ALA A 20 12.79 9.55 -7.31
N PRO A 21 12.05 9.31 -6.21
CA PRO A 21 10.93 10.16 -5.82
C PRO A 21 11.39 11.60 -5.61
N THR A 22 10.64 12.57 -6.17
CA THR A 22 10.92 14.00 -6.04
C THR A 22 9.65 14.76 -5.69
N ILE A 23 9.74 15.68 -4.70
CA ILE A 23 8.63 16.57 -4.34
C ILE A 23 8.54 17.66 -5.41
N GLN A 24 7.34 17.90 -5.94
CA GLN A 24 7.10 18.97 -6.89
C GLN A 24 7.27 20.34 -6.22
N GLU A 25 7.95 21.27 -6.90
CA GLU A 25 8.17 22.62 -6.44
C GLU A 25 7.75 23.65 -7.51
N GLY A 26 7.57 24.91 -7.07
CA GLY A 26 7.24 26.01 -7.96
C GLY A 26 5.75 26.19 -8.25
N PRO A 27 5.37 27.13 -9.13
CA PRO A 27 3.99 27.53 -9.35
C PRO A 27 3.10 26.48 -10.04
N GLU A 28 3.70 25.50 -10.70
CA GLU A 28 3.01 24.42 -11.41
C GLU A 28 2.87 23.14 -10.54
N ALA A 29 3.33 23.18 -9.29
CA ALA A 29 3.23 22.03 -8.38
C ALA A 29 1.77 21.68 -8.08
N GLU A 30 1.43 20.41 -8.17
CA GLU A 30 0.13 19.93 -7.67
C GLU A 30 0.16 19.93 -6.14
N VAL A 31 -0.73 20.72 -5.55
CA VAL A 31 -0.81 20.90 -4.10
C VAL A 31 -2.14 20.35 -3.57
N SER A 32 -2.08 19.55 -2.51
CA SER A 32 -3.27 19.00 -1.86
C SER A 32 -4.02 20.09 -1.06
N PHE A 33 -5.24 19.81 -0.63
CA PHE A 33 -6.09 20.74 0.12
C PHE A 33 -5.46 21.21 1.45
N ASP A 34 -4.54 20.45 2.01
CA ASP A 34 -3.83 20.72 3.27
C ASP A 34 -2.38 21.18 3.06
N GLY A 35 -2.02 21.55 1.83
CA GLY A 35 -0.75 22.18 1.50
C GLY A 35 0.42 21.25 1.25
N LEU A 36 0.19 19.94 1.12
CA LEU A 36 1.23 19.00 0.72
C LEU A 36 1.43 19.01 -0.79
N HIS A 37 2.67 18.98 -1.25
CA HIS A 37 3.05 18.94 -2.64
C HIS A 37 3.14 17.49 -3.13
N LYS A 38 2.70 17.24 -4.36
CA LYS A 38 2.77 15.91 -4.97
C LYS A 38 4.21 15.42 -5.11
N ILE A 39 4.39 14.12 -4.99
CA ILE A 39 5.67 13.45 -5.21
C ILE A 39 5.60 12.74 -6.55
N ASP A 40 6.51 13.11 -7.46
CA ASP A 40 6.72 12.38 -8.71
C ASP A 40 7.51 11.10 -8.46
N HIS A 41 7.24 10.07 -9.25
CA HIS A 41 7.88 8.75 -9.13
C HIS A 41 7.72 8.10 -7.74
N ALA A 42 6.62 8.42 -7.06
CA ALA A 42 6.31 7.83 -5.75
C ALA A 42 6.15 6.31 -5.83
N ARG A 43 6.46 5.62 -4.72
CA ARG A 43 6.30 4.15 -4.61
C ARG A 43 4.82 3.71 -4.52
N PHE A 44 3.96 4.57 -4.00
CA PHE A 44 2.50 4.43 -4.02
C PHE A 44 1.92 5.09 -5.27
N ALA A 45 0.69 4.73 -5.64
CA ALA A 45 0.02 5.31 -6.82
C ALA A 45 -0.07 6.83 -6.76
N SER A 46 -0.19 7.40 -5.57
CA SER A 46 -0.14 8.83 -5.31
C SER A 46 0.52 9.08 -3.96
N ALA A 47 1.36 10.12 -3.88
CA ALA A 47 1.95 10.57 -2.62
C ALA A 47 2.17 12.08 -2.63
N TRP A 48 2.12 12.67 -1.44
CA TRP A 48 2.31 14.10 -1.19
C TRP A 48 3.18 14.28 0.05
N ALA A 49 4.00 15.33 0.06
CA ALA A 49 4.82 15.69 1.21
C ALA A 49 4.88 17.20 1.38
N ASP A 50 5.16 17.63 2.61
CA ASP A 50 5.47 19.03 2.91
C ASP A 50 6.89 19.35 2.41
N PRO A 51 7.06 20.26 1.43
CA PRO A 51 8.38 20.57 0.86
C PRO A 51 9.29 21.31 1.84
N SER A 52 8.75 21.84 2.94
CA SER A 52 9.52 22.57 3.95
C SER A 52 10.16 21.66 5.02
N ILE A 53 9.84 20.33 4.99
CA ILE A 53 10.27 19.40 6.01
C ILE A 53 11.55 18.68 5.58
N ASP A 54 12.54 18.72 6.44
CA ASP A 54 13.70 17.84 6.34
C ASP A 54 13.36 16.48 6.95
N PHE A 55 13.11 15.49 6.08
CA PHE A 55 12.80 14.13 6.50
C PHE A 55 14.01 13.38 7.09
N SER A 56 15.24 13.86 6.86
CA SER A 56 16.46 13.21 7.36
C SER A 56 16.56 13.23 8.88
N ARG A 57 15.92 14.21 9.53
CA ARG A 57 15.93 14.39 11.00
C ARG A 57 15.19 13.28 11.76
N TYR A 58 14.26 12.57 11.08
CA TYR A 58 13.49 11.54 11.75
C TYR A 58 14.24 10.21 11.76
N SER A 59 14.24 9.57 12.92
CA SER A 59 14.90 8.28 13.17
C SER A 59 13.98 7.24 13.80
N LYS A 60 12.80 7.65 14.27
CA LYS A 60 11.85 6.78 14.97
C LYS A 60 10.44 6.89 14.43
N VAL A 61 9.66 5.82 14.63
CA VAL A 61 8.26 5.78 14.24
C VAL A 61 7.38 5.25 15.38
N ILE A 62 6.22 5.87 15.56
CA ILE A 62 5.13 5.37 16.40
C ILE A 62 4.06 4.80 15.47
N PRO A 63 3.71 3.50 15.57
CA PRO A 63 2.54 2.95 14.89
C PRO A 63 1.26 3.56 15.47
N GLY A 64 0.66 4.53 14.76
CA GLY A 64 -0.49 5.33 15.23
C GLY A 64 -1.85 4.66 15.05
N GLY A 65 -1.87 3.39 14.66
CA GLY A 65 -3.11 2.64 14.40
C GLY A 65 -3.64 2.84 12.98
N ALA A 66 -4.76 2.16 12.70
CA ALA A 66 -5.42 2.22 11.40
C ALA A 66 -6.95 2.25 11.55
N GLU A 67 -7.61 3.01 10.69
CA GLU A 67 -9.06 3.05 10.55
C GLU A 67 -9.50 2.14 9.40
N PHE A 68 -10.65 1.45 9.56
CA PHE A 68 -11.19 0.55 8.53
C PHE A 68 -12.62 0.93 8.20
N GLN A 69 -12.86 1.33 6.96
CA GLN A 69 -14.18 1.69 6.46
C GLN A 69 -14.62 0.68 5.39
N PHE A 70 -15.65 -0.07 5.71
CA PHE A 70 -16.25 -1.05 4.82
C PHE A 70 -17.37 -0.42 4.00
N ARG A 71 -17.41 -0.74 2.70
CA ARG A 71 -18.49 -0.31 1.81
C ARG A 71 -19.80 -0.96 2.26
N THR A 72 -20.85 -0.17 2.33
CA THR A 72 -22.21 -0.69 2.51
C THR A 72 -22.65 -1.34 1.21
N VAL A 73 -22.94 -2.63 1.25
CA VAL A 73 -23.48 -3.39 0.12
C VAL A 73 -24.89 -3.84 0.50
N GLU A 74 -25.86 -3.49 -0.33
CA GLU A 74 -27.23 -3.96 -0.15
C GLU A 74 -27.33 -5.45 -0.42
N GLU A 75 -27.88 -6.21 0.53
CA GLU A 75 -28.20 -7.62 0.35
C GLU A 75 -29.32 -7.74 -0.68
N THR A 76 -28.99 -8.18 -1.88
CA THR A 76 -30.02 -8.53 -2.87
C THR A 76 -30.22 -10.04 -2.83
N PRO A 77 -31.42 -10.52 -2.44
CA PRO A 77 -31.73 -11.94 -2.48
C PRO A 77 -31.70 -12.43 -3.94
N GLY A 78 -30.88 -13.41 -4.24
CA GLY A 78 -30.90 -14.06 -5.54
C GLY A 78 -29.59 -14.69 -5.99
N THR A 79 -29.69 -15.91 -6.46
CA THR A 79 -28.60 -16.77 -6.96
C THR A 79 -27.92 -16.22 -8.22
N THR A 80 -28.46 -15.22 -8.89
CA THR A 80 -27.94 -14.66 -10.15
C THR A 80 -26.72 -13.77 -9.95
N ARG A 81 -26.59 -13.10 -8.82
CA ARG A 81 -25.43 -12.24 -8.51
C ARG A 81 -24.17 -13.03 -8.17
N ALA A 82 -24.30 -14.23 -7.64
CA ALA A 82 -23.17 -15.07 -7.21
C ALA A 82 -22.26 -15.56 -8.35
N ARG A 83 -22.63 -15.31 -9.60
CA ARG A 83 -21.92 -15.85 -10.79
C ARG A 83 -21.05 -14.81 -11.52
N SER A 84 -21.05 -13.57 -11.10
CA SER A 84 -20.22 -12.52 -11.71
C SER A 84 -19.01 -12.19 -10.83
N SER A 85 -17.82 -12.22 -11.40
CA SER A 85 -16.59 -11.76 -10.74
C SER A 85 -16.59 -10.26 -10.42
N ALA A 86 -17.57 -9.52 -10.91
CA ALA A 86 -17.79 -8.09 -10.61
C ALA A 86 -18.78 -7.85 -9.47
N SER A 87 -19.40 -8.91 -8.89
CA SER A 87 -20.35 -8.76 -7.80
C SER A 87 -19.63 -8.38 -6.50
N GLU A 88 -20.24 -7.45 -5.77
CA GLU A 88 -19.76 -7.00 -4.47
C GLU A 88 -20.63 -7.63 -3.37
N PHE A 89 -19.98 -8.05 -2.29
CA PHE A 89 -20.64 -8.71 -1.17
C PHE A 89 -20.25 -8.05 0.14
N TRP A 90 -21.15 -8.10 1.11
CA TRP A 90 -20.88 -7.67 2.47
C TRP A 90 -19.81 -8.57 3.13
N ILE A 91 -19.11 -8.01 4.08
CA ILE A 91 -18.05 -8.72 4.83
C ILE A 91 -18.56 -8.97 6.25
N SER A 92 -18.58 -10.23 6.69
CA SER A 92 -19.01 -10.60 8.03
C SER A 92 -18.11 -9.98 9.10
N ASP A 93 -18.65 -9.77 10.31
CA ASP A 93 -17.89 -9.15 11.40
C ASP A 93 -16.64 -9.96 11.75
N ALA A 94 -16.71 -11.28 11.76
CA ALA A 94 -15.55 -12.14 11.96
C ALA A 94 -14.45 -11.94 10.90
N ASN A 95 -14.83 -11.71 9.64
CA ASN A 95 -13.88 -11.42 8.57
C ASN A 95 -13.34 -9.97 8.63
N ARG A 96 -14.14 -9.02 9.15
CA ARG A 96 -13.67 -7.65 9.43
C ARG A 96 -12.62 -7.66 10.52
N GLU A 97 -12.89 -8.31 11.64
CA GLU A 97 -11.93 -8.47 12.76
C GLU A 97 -10.63 -9.13 12.29
N LYS A 98 -10.74 -10.21 11.52
CA LYS A 98 -9.58 -10.90 10.96
C LYS A 98 -8.77 -10.02 10.01
N LEU A 99 -9.41 -9.15 9.21
CA LEU A 99 -8.72 -8.21 8.34
C LEU A 99 -7.94 -7.17 9.15
N VAL A 100 -8.55 -6.64 10.21
CA VAL A 100 -7.91 -5.69 11.13
C VAL A 100 -6.69 -6.31 11.78
N GLU A 101 -6.84 -7.49 12.39
CA GLU A 101 -5.74 -8.22 13.04
C GLU A 101 -4.60 -8.53 12.07
N LEU A 102 -4.93 -9.11 10.90
CA LEU A 102 -3.96 -9.44 9.87
C LEU A 102 -3.17 -8.21 9.41
N THR A 103 -3.87 -7.10 9.17
CA THR A 103 -3.24 -5.86 8.72
C THR A 103 -2.31 -5.30 9.78
N SER A 104 -2.78 -5.18 11.01
CA SER A 104 -1.99 -4.65 12.13
C SER A 104 -0.73 -5.49 12.38
N THR A 105 -0.86 -6.82 12.35
CA THR A 105 0.27 -7.73 12.53
C THR A 105 1.31 -7.56 11.43
N ILE A 106 0.90 -7.54 10.16
CA ILE A 106 1.84 -7.44 9.03
C ILE A 106 2.57 -6.09 9.03
N PHE A 107 1.85 -4.97 9.28
CA PHE A 107 2.50 -3.66 9.34
C PHE A 107 3.47 -3.55 10.51
N ALA A 108 3.12 -4.11 11.69
CA ALA A 108 4.03 -4.14 12.84
C ALA A 108 5.29 -4.97 12.56
N GLU A 109 5.14 -6.16 11.95
CA GLU A 109 6.26 -7.00 11.53
C GLU A 109 7.21 -6.27 10.55
N GLU A 110 6.65 -5.63 9.53
CA GLU A 110 7.46 -4.93 8.52
C GLU A 110 8.15 -3.69 9.10
N LEU A 111 7.48 -2.90 9.93
CA LEU A 111 8.09 -1.74 10.58
C LEU A 111 9.24 -2.14 11.53
N ALA A 112 9.08 -3.25 12.25
CA ALA A 112 10.14 -3.80 13.11
C ALA A 112 11.39 -4.25 12.31
N ASN A 113 11.26 -4.52 11.00
CA ASN A 113 12.35 -4.86 10.10
C ASN A 113 12.98 -3.64 9.40
N SER A 114 12.57 -2.42 9.73
CA SER A 114 13.21 -1.21 9.20
C SER A 114 14.67 -1.14 9.61
N THR A 115 15.52 -0.75 8.67
CA THR A 115 16.97 -0.55 8.91
C THR A 115 17.31 0.88 9.28
N ARG A 116 16.36 1.79 9.10
CA ARG A 116 16.54 3.23 9.27
C ARG A 116 15.75 3.79 10.46
N PHE A 117 14.58 3.21 10.75
CA PHE A 117 13.67 3.72 11.77
C PHE A 117 13.50 2.70 12.90
N GLU A 118 13.63 3.19 14.13
CA GLU A 118 13.31 2.43 15.35
C GLU A 118 11.83 2.61 15.70
N VAL A 119 11.15 1.52 16.07
CA VAL A 119 9.78 1.59 16.58
C VAL A 119 9.80 2.04 18.03
N THR A 120 9.02 3.06 18.37
CA THR A 120 8.90 3.63 19.72
C THR A 120 7.44 3.90 20.08
N ASP A 121 7.15 4.12 21.35
CA ASP A 121 5.86 4.59 21.87
C ASP A 121 5.94 6.03 22.41
N THR A 122 7.12 6.61 22.39
CA THR A 122 7.40 7.93 22.99
C THR A 122 7.58 8.98 21.91
N ARG A 123 6.88 10.10 22.04
CA ARG A 123 7.00 11.28 21.14
C ARG A 123 8.35 11.96 21.31
N GLY A 124 8.85 12.56 20.25
CA GLY A 124 10.12 13.30 20.22
C GLY A 124 10.31 14.06 18.93
N ASP A 125 11.30 14.93 18.88
CA ASP A 125 11.58 15.77 17.70
C ASP A 125 12.01 14.97 16.46
N ASP A 126 12.50 13.75 16.67
CA ASP A 126 12.94 12.81 15.66
C ASP A 126 11.93 11.68 15.38
N VAL A 127 10.67 11.85 15.81
CA VAL A 127 9.66 10.79 15.79
C VAL A 127 8.51 11.12 14.85
N LEU A 128 8.19 10.18 13.94
CA LEU A 128 6.98 10.18 13.12
C LEU A 128 5.88 9.34 13.75
N ILE A 129 4.65 9.79 13.69
CA ILE A 129 3.47 8.95 13.94
C ILE A 129 2.95 8.47 12.58
N LEU A 130 2.89 7.15 12.38
CA LEU A 130 2.36 6.53 11.16
C LEU A 130 0.90 6.15 11.39
N ARG A 131 -0.02 6.83 10.72
CA ARG A 131 -1.46 6.55 10.76
C ARG A 131 -1.91 5.92 9.45
N GLY A 132 -2.64 4.82 9.53
CA GLY A 132 -3.24 4.15 8.38
C GLY A 132 -4.74 4.38 8.30
N ALA A 133 -5.29 4.32 7.08
CA ALA A 133 -6.73 4.16 6.86
C ALA A 133 -6.94 3.24 5.66
N MET A 134 -7.90 2.34 5.78
CA MET A 134 -8.37 1.49 4.69
C MET A 134 -9.82 1.85 4.39
N HIS A 135 -10.05 2.46 3.23
CA HIS A 135 -11.36 2.93 2.81
C HIS A 135 -11.93 2.06 1.70
N ASP A 136 -13.26 2.11 1.60
CA ASP A 136 -13.99 1.50 0.49
C ASP A 136 -13.70 -0.01 0.34
N ILE A 137 -13.59 -0.69 1.50
CA ILE A 137 -13.30 -2.11 1.55
C ILE A 137 -14.51 -2.90 1.07
N VAL A 138 -14.33 -3.71 0.03
CA VAL A 138 -15.39 -4.55 -0.54
C VAL A 138 -14.88 -5.94 -0.84
N SER A 139 -15.75 -6.95 -0.68
CA SER A 139 -15.48 -8.34 -1.03
C SER A 139 -16.11 -8.71 -2.38
N ASN A 140 -15.39 -9.48 -3.19
CA ASN A 140 -15.96 -10.17 -4.35
C ASN A 140 -16.23 -11.66 -4.05
N VAL A 141 -15.98 -12.09 -2.82
CA VAL A 141 -16.25 -13.46 -2.36
C VAL A 141 -17.69 -13.50 -1.81
N PRO A 142 -18.59 -14.32 -2.39
CA PRO A 142 -19.93 -14.47 -1.87
C PRO A 142 -19.92 -14.98 -0.42
N PRO A 143 -20.80 -14.47 0.46
CA PRO A 143 -21.03 -15.11 1.74
C PRO A 143 -21.66 -16.49 1.49
N ASP A 144 -21.33 -17.44 2.31
CA ASP A 144 -21.69 -18.87 2.27
C ASP A 144 -22.56 -19.32 1.09
N ILE A 145 -22.02 -20.21 0.29
CA ILE A 145 -22.63 -20.68 -0.93
C ILE A 145 -23.80 -21.59 -0.60
N VAL A 146 -24.99 -21.11 -0.80
CA VAL A 146 -26.19 -21.95 -0.87
C VAL A 146 -26.14 -22.71 -2.18
N GLY A 147 -25.47 -23.86 -2.21
CA GLY A 147 -25.40 -24.74 -3.38
C GLY A 147 -24.06 -25.46 -3.52
N ARG A 148 -24.06 -26.55 -4.32
CA ARG A 148 -22.87 -27.41 -4.57
C ARG A 148 -21.99 -26.90 -5.72
N GLY A 149 -21.89 -25.59 -5.93
CA GLY A 149 -21.11 -25.01 -7.04
C GLY A 149 -19.71 -24.55 -6.56
N GLU A 150 -18.69 -24.91 -7.31
CA GLU A 150 -17.36 -24.32 -7.15
C GLU A 150 -17.36 -22.90 -7.72
N ILE A 151 -16.77 -21.95 -6.98
CA ILE A 151 -16.61 -20.57 -7.42
C ILE A 151 -15.15 -20.32 -7.74
N TYR A 152 -14.92 -19.78 -8.93
CA TYR A 152 -13.60 -19.36 -9.40
C TYR A 152 -13.54 -17.84 -9.48
N LEU A 153 -12.60 -17.23 -8.75
CA LEU A 153 -12.40 -15.80 -8.71
C LEU A 153 -10.96 -15.44 -9.10
N SER A 154 -10.83 -14.42 -9.93
CA SER A 154 -9.54 -13.78 -10.21
C SER A 154 -9.24 -12.66 -9.20
N LYS A 155 -10.27 -12.06 -8.62
CA LYS A 155 -10.23 -10.95 -7.67
C LYS A 155 -11.07 -11.28 -6.45
N VAL A 156 -10.49 -11.08 -5.27
CA VAL A 156 -11.10 -11.39 -3.96
C VAL A 156 -11.84 -10.18 -3.38
N GLY A 157 -11.34 -8.98 -3.64
CA GLY A 157 -11.91 -7.74 -3.18
C GLY A 157 -11.04 -6.55 -3.58
N GLU A 158 -11.49 -5.35 -3.23
CA GLU A 158 -10.78 -4.10 -3.45
C GLU A 158 -10.74 -3.27 -2.17
N VAL A 159 -9.73 -2.41 -2.08
CA VAL A 159 -9.55 -1.48 -0.97
C VAL A 159 -8.65 -0.32 -1.38
N THR A 160 -8.92 0.84 -0.83
CA THR A 160 -8.04 2.00 -0.90
C THR A 160 -7.30 2.15 0.41
N ILE A 161 -5.97 2.11 0.39
CA ILE A 161 -5.15 2.43 1.55
C ILE A 161 -4.74 3.89 1.49
N VAL A 162 -4.75 4.56 2.64
CA VAL A 162 -4.15 5.87 2.88
C VAL A 162 -3.19 5.71 4.05
N ILE A 163 -1.97 6.22 3.91
CA ILE A 163 -0.94 6.22 4.95
C ILE A 163 -0.50 7.66 5.15
N GLU A 164 -0.46 8.11 6.39
CA GLU A 164 0.00 9.44 6.77
C GLU A 164 1.18 9.33 7.72
N ALA A 165 2.20 10.17 7.49
CA ALA A 165 3.23 10.43 8.47
C ALA A 165 2.98 11.80 9.08
N ILE A 166 2.95 11.85 10.41
CA ILE A 166 2.61 12.98 11.22
C ILE A 166 3.83 13.30 12.10
N ASP A 167 4.26 14.55 12.12
CA ASP A 167 5.29 14.99 13.06
C ASP A 167 4.74 14.87 14.49
N SER A 168 5.45 14.13 15.33
CA SER A 168 4.92 13.74 16.65
C SER A 168 4.75 14.92 17.60
N MET A 169 5.50 16.01 17.42
CA MET A 169 5.46 17.17 18.30
C MET A 169 4.40 18.19 17.88
N SER A 170 4.31 18.50 16.58
CA SER A 170 3.36 19.47 16.05
C SER A 170 1.99 18.89 15.72
N ASN A 171 1.87 17.56 15.61
CA ASN A 171 0.71 16.83 15.06
C ASN A 171 0.36 17.24 13.61
N LYS A 172 1.27 17.84 12.88
CA LYS A 172 1.08 18.20 11.48
C LYS A 172 1.29 16.97 10.59
N ILE A 173 0.38 16.73 9.64
CA ILE A 173 0.61 15.75 8.57
C ILE A 173 1.68 16.33 7.66
N ILE A 174 2.77 15.60 7.49
CA ILE A 174 3.92 16.02 6.68
C ILE A 174 4.12 15.13 5.44
N PHE A 175 3.44 13.99 5.40
CA PHE A 175 3.43 13.08 4.27
C PHE A 175 2.10 12.34 4.21
N ARG A 176 1.61 12.09 3.01
CA ARG A 176 0.45 11.24 2.74
C ARG A 176 0.70 10.43 1.47
N ALA A 177 0.36 9.14 1.52
CA ALA A 177 0.31 8.28 0.36
C ALA A 177 -1.05 7.62 0.25
N ALA A 178 -1.50 7.36 -0.98
CA ALA A 178 -2.75 6.66 -1.25
C ALA A 178 -2.60 5.72 -2.44
N GLU A 179 -3.24 4.57 -2.33
CA GLU A 179 -3.32 3.59 -3.40
C GLU A 179 -4.60 2.76 -3.33
N ARG A 180 -5.28 2.59 -4.47
CA ARG A 180 -6.38 1.64 -4.61
C ARG A 180 -5.88 0.39 -5.30
N ARG A 181 -6.14 -0.78 -4.71
CA ARG A 181 -5.79 -2.08 -5.30
C ARG A 181 -6.84 -3.14 -5.06
N ALA A 182 -6.86 -4.09 -5.99
CA ALA A 182 -7.54 -5.36 -5.81
C ALA A 182 -6.63 -6.39 -5.13
N ALA A 183 -7.21 -7.22 -4.27
CA ALA A 183 -6.60 -8.46 -3.83
C ALA A 183 -6.84 -9.50 -4.93
N GLU A 184 -5.86 -9.66 -5.82
CA GLU A 184 -5.95 -10.51 -7.02
C GLU A 184 -4.72 -11.39 -7.19
N ARG A 185 -4.86 -12.46 -7.94
CA ARG A 185 -3.75 -13.36 -8.26
C ARG A 185 -2.85 -12.79 -9.33
N VAL A 186 -1.58 -13.15 -9.22
CA VAL A 186 -0.60 -12.90 -10.27
C VAL A 186 -1.05 -13.65 -11.53
N GLY A 187 -1.15 -12.93 -12.67
CA GLY A 187 -1.58 -13.48 -13.94
C GLY A 187 -3.10 -13.50 -14.19
N GLN A 188 -3.90 -12.91 -13.30
CA GLN A 188 -5.37 -12.78 -13.42
C GLN A 188 -6.12 -14.10 -13.69
N THR A 189 -5.54 -15.23 -13.31
CA THR A 189 -6.14 -16.53 -13.49
C THR A 189 -7.23 -16.77 -12.43
N ALA A 190 -8.43 -17.11 -12.86
CA ALA A 190 -9.49 -17.48 -11.94
C ALA A 190 -9.14 -18.81 -11.26
N VAL A 191 -9.24 -18.85 -9.95
CA VAL A 191 -8.95 -20.04 -9.14
C VAL A 191 -10.09 -20.30 -8.18
N HIS A 192 -10.23 -21.56 -7.83
CA HIS A 192 -11.21 -22.01 -6.85
C HIS A 192 -11.10 -21.17 -5.56
N SER A 193 -12.19 -20.49 -5.24
CA SER A 193 -12.28 -19.62 -4.06
C SER A 193 -12.53 -20.48 -2.83
N THR A 194 -11.51 -20.58 -1.98
CA THR A 194 -11.60 -21.16 -0.64
C THR A 194 -11.21 -20.08 0.37
N SER A 195 -11.55 -20.28 1.64
CA SER A 195 -11.08 -19.35 2.69
C SER A 195 -9.56 -19.22 2.70
N VAL A 196 -8.83 -20.30 2.44
CA VAL A 196 -7.36 -20.33 2.40
C VAL A 196 -6.84 -19.49 1.24
N THR A 197 -7.35 -19.70 0.01
CA THR A 197 -6.89 -18.97 -1.18
C THR A 197 -7.25 -17.47 -1.10
N THR A 198 -8.43 -17.15 -0.60
CA THR A 198 -8.90 -15.78 -0.37
C THR A 198 -7.98 -15.02 0.58
N TRP A 199 -7.71 -15.58 1.76
CA TRP A 199 -6.85 -14.91 2.76
C TRP A 199 -5.38 -14.86 2.34
N ALA A 200 -4.91 -15.77 1.50
CA ALA A 200 -3.58 -15.70 0.91
C ALA A 200 -3.40 -14.46 0.03
N GLU A 201 -4.42 -14.13 -0.80
CA GLU A 201 -4.39 -12.93 -1.65
C GLU A 201 -4.47 -11.63 -0.83
N VAL A 202 -5.36 -11.58 0.18
CA VAL A 202 -5.45 -10.44 1.10
C VAL A 202 -4.10 -10.22 1.81
N ARG A 203 -3.50 -11.29 2.35
CA ARG A 203 -2.18 -11.22 3.00
C ARG A 203 -1.10 -10.70 2.06
N ARG A 204 -1.08 -11.15 0.80
CA ARG A 204 -0.11 -10.70 -0.21
C ARG A 204 -0.26 -9.20 -0.48
N LEU A 205 -1.49 -8.71 -0.63
CA LEU A 205 -1.76 -7.30 -0.86
C LEU A 205 -1.30 -6.44 0.33
N VAL A 206 -1.70 -6.81 1.55
CA VAL A 206 -1.32 -6.08 2.77
C VAL A 206 0.20 -6.08 2.96
N ARG A 207 0.86 -7.24 2.78
CA ARG A 207 2.32 -7.34 2.90
C ARG A 207 3.04 -6.47 1.87
N ARG A 208 2.55 -6.42 0.64
CA ARG A 208 3.10 -5.53 -0.40
C ARG A 208 3.10 -4.08 0.05
N TRP A 209 2.00 -3.59 0.62
CA TRP A 209 1.91 -2.20 1.10
C TRP A 209 2.81 -1.95 2.29
N ALA A 210 2.85 -2.86 3.26
CA ALA A 210 3.71 -2.73 4.43
C ALA A 210 5.20 -2.73 4.04
N THR A 211 5.62 -3.61 3.12
CA THR A 211 6.97 -3.63 2.56
C THR A 211 7.27 -2.34 1.79
N THR A 212 6.32 -1.85 0.95
CA THR A 212 6.49 -0.59 0.21
C THR A 212 6.68 0.60 1.16
N LEU A 213 5.92 0.65 2.27
CA LEU A 213 6.07 1.68 3.30
C LEU A 213 7.46 1.59 3.96
N ARG A 214 7.85 0.40 4.45
CA ARG A 214 9.16 0.19 5.09
C ARG A 214 10.31 0.60 4.16
N GLU A 215 10.30 0.13 2.91
CA GLU A 215 11.34 0.47 1.94
C GLU A 215 11.35 1.98 1.60
N GLY A 216 10.17 2.62 1.59
CA GLY A 216 10.05 4.06 1.45
C GLY A 216 10.72 4.80 2.60
N LEU A 217 10.45 4.40 3.84
CA LEU A 217 11.07 4.94 5.04
C LEU A 217 12.59 4.71 5.03
N ASP A 218 13.04 3.48 4.74
CA ASP A 218 14.45 3.11 4.70
C ASP A 218 15.23 3.87 3.60
N SER A 219 14.56 4.37 2.57
CA SER A 219 15.17 5.17 1.49
C SER A 219 15.37 6.64 1.85
N ILE A 220 14.82 7.13 2.96
CA ILE A 220 15.05 8.50 3.44
C ILE A 220 16.49 8.61 3.93
N PRO A 221 17.30 9.57 3.43
CA PRO A 221 18.66 9.76 3.91
C PRO A 221 18.68 10.01 5.42
N GLY A 222 19.66 9.46 6.12
CA GLY A 222 19.90 9.81 7.52
C GLY A 222 20.43 11.23 7.63
N GLY A 223 20.04 11.97 8.68
CA GLY A 223 20.76 13.19 9.09
C GLY A 223 22.17 12.83 9.55
N GLU A 224 23.17 13.61 9.16
CA GLU A 224 24.54 13.54 9.69
C GLU A 224 24.59 14.04 11.14
#